data_31df916c781f67b3bd16bc111fa9302a
#
_entry.id   31df916c781f67b3bd16bc111fa9302a
#
_cell.length_a   1.000
_cell.length_b   1.000
_cell.length_c   1.000
_cell.angle_alpha   90.00
_cell.angle_beta   90.00
_cell.angle_gamma   90.00
#
_symmetry.space_group_name_H-M   'P 1'
#
loop_
_entity.id
_entity.type
_entity.pdbx_description
1 polymer ?
#
loop_
_entity_poly.entity_id
_entity_poly.type
_entity_poly.pdbx_seq_one_letter_code
_entity_poly.pdbx_strand_id
1 'polypeptide(L)'
;MCYNKFMNIRTITTANQIHLENETVLVLGYFDGLHLGHQELFKKARQIADEKGLKVALLTFPESPKLAFVRYQPELLLHLQSPEDRFQKLNELGVDELFLIDFTTDFASKTAKEFVDQFVKALRARVLIAGFDYSFGSDKKTASDLSAYFDGQVGVISPVLDQGEKISSTRIRQAVLEGRVKEAARLLGHPLSSRGIVVHGDARGRTIGYPTANLAPIDRTYLPSDGVYVVDVDFKGQTYRGMAS
;
A
#
# COMPACT_ATOMS: atom_id res chain seq x y z
N MET A 1 -10.97 0.86 25.81
CA MET A 1 -10.52 2.24 25.55
C MET A 1 -9.78 2.24 24.20
N CYS A 2 -10.47 2.59 23.11
CA CYS A 2 -9.81 2.76 21.82
C CYS A 2 -9.17 4.14 21.81
N TYR A 3 -7.87 4.23 22.09
CA TYR A 3 -7.12 5.42 21.75
C TYR A 3 -7.07 5.48 20.21
N ASN A 4 -7.69 6.50 19.65
CA ASN A 4 -7.54 6.86 18.23
C ASN A 4 -6.10 7.36 18.06
N LYS A 5 -5.16 6.44 17.88
CA LYS A 5 -3.74 6.73 17.74
C LYS A 5 -3.52 7.07 16.28
N PHE A 6 -3.27 8.32 15.99
CA PHE A 6 -2.98 8.77 14.63
C PHE A 6 -1.56 8.31 14.25
N MET A 7 -1.45 7.68 13.08
CA MET A 7 -0.17 7.37 12.43
C MET A 7 0.55 8.68 12.09
N ASN A 8 1.82 8.78 12.45
CA ASN A 8 2.66 9.91 12.02
C ASN A 8 3.17 9.65 10.60
N ILE A 9 2.96 10.57 9.68
CA ILE A 9 3.40 10.47 8.29
C ILE A 9 4.49 11.49 8.03
N ARG A 10 5.62 11.04 7.49
CA ARG A 10 6.75 11.89 7.12
C ARG A 10 7.25 11.53 5.72
N THR A 11 7.41 12.54 4.87
CA THR A 11 8.13 12.38 3.60
C THR A 11 9.59 12.74 3.82
N ILE A 12 10.50 11.89 3.36
CA ILE A 12 11.94 12.04 3.51
C ILE A 12 12.64 11.79 2.19
N THR A 13 13.81 12.38 2.03
CA THR A 13 14.71 12.12 0.88
C THR A 13 16.03 11.48 1.34
N THR A 14 16.39 11.68 2.59
CA THR A 14 17.62 11.15 3.17
C THR A 14 17.38 10.60 4.58
N ALA A 15 18.26 9.71 5.03
CA ALA A 15 18.18 9.12 6.37
C ALA A 15 18.38 10.14 7.50
N ASN A 16 19.08 11.23 7.24
CA ASN A 16 19.33 12.29 8.25
C ASN A 16 18.05 13.04 8.67
N GLN A 17 16.96 12.90 7.92
CA GLN A 17 15.66 13.48 8.27
C GLN A 17 14.85 12.59 9.21
N ILE A 18 15.35 11.40 9.54
CA ILE A 18 14.68 10.45 10.42
C ILE A 18 15.09 10.74 11.86
N HIS A 19 14.12 11.16 12.67
CA HIS A 19 14.31 11.39 14.10
C HIS A 19 13.25 10.61 14.87
N LEU A 20 13.63 9.48 15.45
CA LEU A 20 12.77 8.63 16.26
C LEU A 20 13.36 8.47 17.66
N GLU A 21 12.51 8.60 18.67
CA GLU A 21 12.87 8.32 20.06
C GLU A 21 12.68 6.83 20.41
N ASN A 22 11.63 6.25 19.86
CA ASN A 22 11.25 4.87 20.14
C ASN A 22 11.94 3.88 19.20
N GLU A 23 12.23 2.70 19.71
CA GLU A 23 12.66 1.56 18.90
C GLU A 23 11.48 0.95 18.15
N THR A 24 11.75 0.30 17.00
CA THR A 24 10.70 -0.09 16.08
C THR A 24 10.77 -1.55 15.65
N VAL A 25 9.60 -2.09 15.29
CA VAL A 25 9.44 -3.17 14.35
C VAL A 25 9.25 -2.51 12.98
N LEU A 26 10.23 -2.64 12.12
CA LEU A 26 10.24 -2.00 10.81
C LEU A 26 9.70 -2.95 9.75
N VAL A 27 8.64 -2.54 9.07
CA VAL A 27 8.07 -3.26 7.93
C VAL A 27 8.65 -2.67 6.65
N LEU A 28 9.08 -3.53 5.72
CA LEU A 28 9.73 -3.15 4.47
C LEU A 28 8.91 -3.61 3.26
N GLY A 29 8.61 -2.71 2.35
CA GLY A 29 7.89 -3.02 1.11
C GLY A 29 7.17 -1.82 0.49
N TYR A 30 6.59 -2.02 -0.70
CA TYR A 30 5.83 -0.96 -1.40
C TYR A 30 4.35 -0.95 -1.00
N PHE A 31 3.72 -2.09 -0.86
CA PHE A 31 2.35 -2.28 -0.32
C PHE A 31 1.23 -1.59 -1.12
N ASP A 32 1.20 -1.78 -2.43
CA ASP A 32 0.07 -1.35 -3.24
C ASP A 32 -1.13 -2.29 -3.04
N GLY A 33 -2.28 -1.70 -2.68
CA GLY A 33 -3.56 -2.38 -2.46
C GLY A 33 -3.71 -3.04 -1.08
N LEU A 34 -2.68 -3.10 -0.25
CA LEU A 34 -2.72 -3.67 1.12
C LEU A 34 -3.52 -4.98 1.22
N HIS A 35 -3.35 -5.85 0.22
CA HIS A 35 -4.05 -7.14 0.09
C HIS A 35 -3.77 -8.07 1.29
N LEU A 36 -4.54 -9.16 1.42
CA LEU A 36 -4.46 -10.08 2.56
C LEU A 36 -3.02 -10.55 2.86
N GLY A 37 -2.20 -10.79 1.81
CA GLY A 37 -0.78 -11.12 2.01
C GLY A 37 0.01 -10.00 2.68
N HIS A 38 -0.24 -8.74 2.32
CA HIS A 38 0.38 -7.59 2.98
C HIS A 38 -0.11 -7.43 4.43
N GLN A 39 -1.41 -7.66 4.67
CA GLN A 39 -2.00 -7.51 6.01
C GLN A 39 -1.35 -8.46 7.03
N GLU A 40 -0.93 -9.67 6.62
CA GLU A 40 -0.22 -10.60 7.52
C GLU A 40 1.14 -10.06 7.99
N LEU A 41 1.85 -9.26 7.16
CA LEU A 41 3.09 -8.61 7.61
C LEU A 41 2.81 -7.62 8.74
N PHE A 42 1.80 -6.77 8.58
CA PHE A 42 1.44 -5.78 9.59
C PHE A 42 0.89 -6.42 10.86
N LYS A 43 0.06 -7.45 10.74
CA LYS A 43 -0.43 -8.24 11.87
C LYS A 43 0.72 -8.84 12.68
N LYS A 44 1.71 -9.43 12.00
CA LYS A 44 2.91 -9.97 12.68
C LYS A 44 3.74 -8.86 13.32
N ALA A 45 3.93 -7.74 12.61
CA ALA A 45 4.66 -6.58 13.14
C ALA A 45 3.99 -6.01 14.38
N ARG A 46 2.65 -5.85 14.38
CA ARG A 46 1.89 -5.35 15.53
C ARG A 46 1.98 -6.29 16.71
N GLN A 47 1.82 -7.60 16.49
CA GLN A 47 1.98 -8.59 17.55
C GLN A 47 3.35 -8.46 18.25
N ILE A 48 4.45 -8.44 17.48
CA ILE A 48 5.80 -8.33 18.04
C ILE A 48 6.01 -7.00 18.75
N ALA A 49 5.47 -5.92 18.18
CA ALA A 49 5.59 -4.59 18.76
C ALA A 49 4.86 -4.50 20.11
N ASP A 50 3.68 -5.11 20.23
CA ASP A 50 2.93 -5.16 21.51
C ASP A 50 3.66 -6.01 22.56
N GLU A 51 4.20 -7.17 22.17
CA GLU A 51 4.97 -8.05 23.06
C GLU A 51 6.24 -7.40 23.60
N LYS A 52 6.89 -6.53 22.80
CA LYS A 52 8.19 -5.93 23.12
C LYS A 52 8.13 -4.47 23.53
N GLY A 53 6.95 -3.83 23.54
CA GLY A 53 6.78 -2.42 23.82
C GLY A 53 7.38 -1.50 22.73
N LEU A 54 7.42 -1.97 21.47
CA LEU A 54 7.97 -1.23 20.33
C LEU A 54 6.89 -0.50 19.55
N LYS A 55 7.30 0.39 18.64
CA LYS A 55 6.42 1.01 17.64
C LYS A 55 6.49 0.24 16.33
N VAL A 56 5.38 0.21 15.58
CA VAL A 56 5.41 -0.28 14.19
C VAL A 56 5.77 0.87 13.28
N ALA A 57 6.89 0.77 12.59
CA ALA A 57 7.32 1.70 11.55
C ALA A 57 7.22 1.05 10.17
N LEU A 58 6.85 1.84 9.18
CA LEU A 58 6.84 1.45 7.78
C LEU A 58 7.74 2.40 6.99
N LEU A 59 8.69 1.86 6.23
CA LEU A 59 9.42 2.58 5.19
C LEU A 59 8.91 2.12 3.83
N THR A 60 8.34 3.05 3.07
CA THR A 60 7.74 2.77 1.76
C THR A 60 7.90 3.96 0.81
N PHE A 61 7.30 3.87 -0.35
CA PHE A 61 7.41 4.85 -1.43
C PHE A 61 6.04 5.44 -1.77
N PRO A 62 5.96 6.73 -2.15
CA PRO A 62 4.72 7.32 -2.65
C PRO A 62 4.29 6.69 -3.98
N GLU A 63 5.26 6.44 -4.87
CA GLU A 63 5.07 5.83 -6.19
C GLU A 63 5.75 4.47 -6.28
N SER A 64 5.40 3.70 -7.31
CA SER A 64 6.03 2.40 -7.55
C SER A 64 7.53 2.54 -7.84
N PRO A 65 8.42 1.87 -7.10
CA PRO A 65 9.86 1.85 -7.41
C PRO A 65 10.17 1.38 -8.83
N LYS A 66 9.28 0.63 -9.46
CA LYS A 66 9.43 0.17 -10.85
C LYS A 66 9.61 1.32 -11.85
N LEU A 67 9.06 2.51 -11.55
CA LEU A 67 9.22 3.71 -12.38
C LEU A 67 10.69 4.07 -12.63
N ALA A 68 11.59 3.75 -11.71
CA ALA A 68 13.02 4.02 -11.84
C ALA A 68 13.78 3.00 -12.70
N PHE A 69 13.19 1.82 -12.96
CA PHE A 69 13.92 0.68 -13.55
C PHE A 69 13.38 0.21 -14.90
N VAL A 70 12.17 0.63 -15.27
CA VAL A 70 11.56 0.18 -16.52
C VAL A 70 11.19 1.38 -17.40
N ARG A 71 11.06 1.13 -18.71
CA ARG A 71 10.55 2.16 -19.63
C ARG A 71 9.19 2.63 -19.15
N TYR A 72 9.01 3.96 -19.09
CA TYR A 72 7.76 4.57 -18.65
C TYR A 72 6.55 4.07 -19.44
N GLN A 73 5.52 3.70 -18.71
CA GLN A 73 4.19 3.36 -19.20
C GLN A 73 3.18 4.04 -18.25
N PRO A 74 2.11 4.66 -18.75
CA PRO A 74 1.13 5.37 -17.90
C PRO A 74 0.54 4.51 -16.78
N GLU A 75 0.37 3.21 -17.03
CA GLU A 75 -0.17 2.24 -16.09
C GLU A 75 0.69 2.05 -14.83
N LEU A 76 1.98 2.39 -14.90
CA LEU A 76 2.89 2.36 -13.75
C LEU A 76 2.55 3.41 -12.69
N LEU A 77 1.80 4.44 -13.07
CA LEU A 77 1.28 5.46 -12.15
C LEU A 77 -0.06 5.09 -11.51
N LEU A 78 -0.69 3.99 -11.95
CA LEU A 78 -1.95 3.55 -11.39
C LEU A 78 -1.72 2.70 -10.14
N HIS A 79 -2.56 2.91 -9.14
CA HIS A 79 -2.56 2.21 -7.87
C HIS A 79 -3.84 1.39 -7.67
N LEU A 80 -3.78 0.37 -6.83
CA LEU A 80 -4.97 -0.38 -6.42
C LEU A 80 -5.83 0.36 -5.39
N GLN A 81 -5.24 1.37 -4.73
CA GLN A 81 -5.90 2.24 -3.75
C GLN A 81 -5.44 3.68 -3.93
N SER A 82 -6.28 4.64 -3.57
CA SER A 82 -5.84 6.02 -3.41
C SER A 82 -4.80 6.15 -2.29
N PRO A 83 -3.94 7.18 -2.30
CA PRO A 83 -3.01 7.43 -1.20
C PRO A 83 -3.73 7.56 0.16
N GLU A 84 -4.87 8.22 0.20
CA GLU A 84 -5.66 8.42 1.41
C GLU A 84 -6.20 7.10 1.95
N ASP A 85 -6.83 6.27 1.11
CA ASP A 85 -7.34 4.96 1.51
C ASP A 85 -6.20 4.05 1.98
N ARG A 86 -5.02 4.13 1.32
CA ARG A 86 -3.82 3.41 1.72
C ARG A 86 -3.35 3.85 3.11
N PHE A 87 -3.29 5.15 3.38
CA PHE A 87 -2.84 5.66 4.68
C PHE A 87 -3.86 5.35 5.78
N GLN A 88 -5.14 5.47 5.50
CA GLN A 88 -6.19 5.05 6.42
C GLN A 88 -6.04 3.57 6.78
N LYS A 89 -5.87 2.71 5.77
CA LYS A 89 -5.72 1.25 5.98
C LYS A 89 -4.45 0.91 6.75
N LEU A 90 -3.33 1.58 6.50
CA LEU A 90 -2.10 1.43 7.27
C LEU A 90 -2.29 1.80 8.74
N ASN A 91 -3.02 2.88 9.03
CA ASN A 91 -3.37 3.27 10.39
C ASN A 91 -4.25 2.21 11.08
N GLU A 92 -5.26 1.65 10.38
CA GLU A 92 -6.10 0.55 10.88
C GLU A 92 -5.28 -0.72 11.17
N LEU A 93 -4.24 -0.99 10.37
CA LEU A 93 -3.31 -2.10 10.55
C LEU A 93 -2.28 -1.87 11.67
N GLY A 94 -2.37 -0.72 12.34
CA GLY A 94 -1.57 -0.42 13.53
C GLY A 94 -0.17 0.09 13.23
N VAL A 95 0.05 0.73 12.08
CA VAL A 95 1.30 1.47 11.81
C VAL A 95 1.30 2.73 12.69
N ASP A 96 2.38 2.94 13.44
CA ASP A 96 2.57 4.13 14.27
C ASP A 96 3.33 5.24 13.53
N GLU A 97 4.32 4.85 12.72
CA GLU A 97 5.24 5.78 12.02
C GLU A 97 5.35 5.37 10.55
N LEU A 98 4.92 6.23 9.64
CA LEU A 98 5.01 6.03 8.19
C LEU A 98 6.06 6.96 7.60
N PHE A 99 7.08 6.40 6.98
CA PHE A 99 8.10 7.12 6.23
C PHE A 99 7.91 6.85 4.73
N LEU A 100 7.59 7.91 4.01
CA LEU A 100 7.54 7.93 2.55
C LEU A 100 8.89 8.45 2.05
N ILE A 101 9.65 7.61 1.37
CA ILE A 101 10.93 8.02 0.81
C ILE A 101 10.82 8.19 -0.71
N ASP A 102 11.30 9.30 -1.22
CA ASP A 102 11.40 9.52 -2.66
C ASP A 102 12.46 8.58 -3.25
N PHE A 103 12.06 7.83 -4.27
CA PHE A 103 12.93 6.88 -4.95
C PHE A 103 13.87 7.60 -5.93
N THR A 104 14.79 8.38 -5.37
CA THR A 104 15.79 9.14 -6.13
C THR A 104 16.91 8.22 -6.65
N THR A 105 17.69 8.72 -7.60
CA THR A 105 18.89 8.01 -8.09
C THR A 105 19.88 7.71 -6.95
N ASP A 106 20.05 8.65 -6.01
CA ASP A 106 20.91 8.44 -4.84
C ASP A 106 20.38 7.29 -3.97
N PHE A 107 19.08 7.24 -3.67
CA PHE A 107 18.49 6.13 -2.92
C PHE A 107 18.61 4.80 -3.69
N ALA A 108 18.31 4.80 -4.97
CA ALA A 108 18.34 3.61 -5.83
C ALA A 108 19.75 3.01 -5.99
N SER A 109 20.80 3.82 -5.87
CA SER A 109 22.20 3.38 -6.00
C SER A 109 22.77 2.74 -4.73
N LYS A 110 22.10 2.88 -3.59
CA LYS A 110 22.60 2.34 -2.31
C LYS A 110 22.63 0.83 -2.30
N THR A 111 23.77 0.27 -1.91
CA THR A 111 23.91 -1.17 -1.65
C THR A 111 23.04 -1.60 -0.48
N ALA A 112 22.81 -2.90 -0.33
CA ALA A 112 22.08 -3.46 0.81
C ALA A 112 22.69 -3.03 2.15
N LYS A 113 24.01 -3.01 2.23
CA LYS A 113 24.73 -2.57 3.44
C LYS A 113 24.47 -1.09 3.74
N GLU A 114 24.58 -0.23 2.74
CA GLU A 114 24.35 1.22 2.91
C GLU A 114 22.89 1.51 3.28
N PHE A 115 21.92 0.80 2.68
CA PHE A 115 20.52 0.90 3.05
C PHE A 115 20.29 0.56 4.52
N VAL A 116 20.84 -0.56 4.99
CA VAL A 116 20.70 -0.97 6.40
C VAL A 116 21.41 0.01 7.32
N ASP A 117 22.65 0.39 7.02
CA ASP A 117 23.46 1.27 7.86
C ASP A 117 22.85 2.69 7.97
N GLN A 118 22.25 3.20 6.90
CA GLN A 118 21.71 4.56 6.88
C GLN A 118 20.24 4.59 7.33
N PHE A 119 19.36 3.82 6.70
CA PHE A 119 17.91 3.93 6.92
C PHE A 119 17.39 3.03 8.02
N VAL A 120 17.75 1.74 8.03
CA VAL A 120 17.25 0.80 9.03
C VAL A 120 17.73 1.19 10.43
N LYS A 121 18.99 1.62 10.57
CA LYS A 121 19.55 2.11 11.85
C LYS A 121 18.90 3.43 12.27
N ALA A 122 18.72 4.38 11.36
CA ALA A 122 18.06 5.66 11.67
C ALA A 122 16.59 5.44 12.13
N LEU A 123 15.90 4.44 11.57
CA LEU A 123 14.56 4.02 11.99
C LEU A 123 14.55 3.24 13.32
N ARG A 124 15.71 3.07 13.98
CA ARG A 124 15.88 2.40 15.27
C ARG A 124 15.26 0.99 15.29
N ALA A 125 15.35 0.28 14.16
CA ALA A 125 14.76 -1.04 14.04
C ALA A 125 15.43 -2.04 15.00
N ARG A 126 14.61 -2.80 15.72
CA ARG A 126 15.00 -3.99 16.50
C ARG A 126 14.52 -5.27 15.84
N VAL A 127 13.49 -5.14 15.05
CA VAL A 127 12.92 -6.25 14.27
C VAL A 127 12.63 -5.75 12.87
N LEU A 128 13.00 -6.54 11.86
CA LEU A 128 12.60 -6.33 10.47
C LEU A 128 11.53 -7.34 10.09
N ILE A 129 10.49 -6.88 9.39
CA ILE A 129 9.45 -7.73 8.79
C ILE A 129 9.42 -7.44 7.29
N ALA A 130 9.55 -8.47 6.49
CA ALA A 130 9.48 -8.38 5.04
C ALA A 130 8.72 -9.56 4.43
N GLY A 131 8.15 -9.35 3.25
CA GLY A 131 7.59 -10.46 2.46
C GLY A 131 8.71 -11.33 1.86
N PHE A 132 8.42 -12.58 1.57
CA PHE A 132 9.40 -13.53 1.00
C PHE A 132 9.98 -13.07 -0.34
N ASP A 133 9.27 -12.24 -1.09
CA ASP A 133 9.68 -11.68 -2.40
C ASP A 133 10.27 -10.27 -2.31
N TYR A 134 10.53 -9.78 -1.11
CA TYR A 134 11.17 -8.48 -0.90
C TYR A 134 12.61 -8.50 -1.41
N SER A 135 12.99 -7.44 -2.11
CA SER A 135 14.36 -7.21 -2.55
C SER A 135 14.80 -5.79 -2.18
N PHE A 136 16.09 -5.62 -1.89
CA PHE A 136 16.65 -4.36 -1.44
C PHE A 136 18.10 -4.19 -1.92
N GLY A 137 18.54 -2.94 -1.95
CA GLY A 137 19.87 -2.55 -2.39
C GLY A 137 20.04 -2.62 -3.92
N SER A 138 20.96 -1.82 -4.44
CA SER A 138 21.35 -1.84 -5.85
C SER A 138 21.98 -3.17 -6.27
N ASP A 139 22.54 -3.91 -5.31
CA ASP A 139 23.10 -5.24 -5.40
C ASP A 139 22.04 -6.36 -5.30
N LYS A 140 20.74 -5.98 -5.31
CA LYS A 140 19.58 -6.90 -5.44
C LYS A 140 19.55 -8.05 -4.44
N LYS A 141 19.78 -7.75 -3.17
CA LYS A 141 19.60 -8.72 -2.09
C LYS A 141 18.13 -9.05 -1.87
N THR A 142 17.85 -10.20 -1.31
CA THR A 142 16.50 -10.71 -1.05
C THR A 142 16.17 -10.72 0.44
N ALA A 143 14.92 -10.98 0.78
CA ALA A 143 14.50 -11.07 2.18
C ALA A 143 15.33 -12.06 3.02
N SER A 144 15.82 -13.16 2.40
CA SER A 144 16.68 -14.16 3.08
C SER A 144 18.06 -13.61 3.43
N ASP A 145 18.52 -12.57 2.74
CA ASP A 145 19.83 -11.96 3.00
C ASP A 145 19.80 -10.95 4.14
N LEU A 146 18.60 -10.50 4.59
CA LEU A 146 18.47 -9.45 5.60
C LEU A 146 19.27 -9.74 6.87
N SER A 147 19.29 -10.99 7.34
CA SER A 147 20.02 -11.39 8.54
C SER A 147 21.57 -11.27 8.41
N ALA A 148 22.10 -11.17 7.20
CA ALA A 148 23.51 -10.95 6.97
C ALA A 148 23.92 -9.48 7.14
N TYR A 149 22.96 -8.55 7.10
CA TYR A 149 23.19 -7.11 7.17
C TYR A 149 22.64 -6.46 8.43
N PHE A 150 21.76 -7.15 9.15
CA PHE A 150 21.06 -6.62 10.30
C PHE A 150 21.21 -7.53 11.53
N ASP A 151 21.72 -6.97 12.62
CA ASP A 151 22.03 -7.70 13.86
C ASP A 151 20.79 -8.00 14.73
N GLY A 152 19.60 -7.49 14.35
CA GLY A 152 18.35 -7.70 15.06
C GLY A 152 17.57 -8.91 14.56
N GLN A 153 16.36 -9.05 15.06
CA GLN A 153 15.46 -10.11 14.64
C GLN A 153 14.90 -9.84 13.24
N VAL A 154 14.90 -10.85 12.35
CA VAL A 154 14.28 -10.77 11.02
C VAL A 154 13.14 -11.78 10.92
N GLY A 155 11.98 -11.30 10.50
CA GLY A 155 10.81 -12.11 10.18
C GLY A 155 10.50 -12.01 8.68
N VAL A 156 10.57 -13.14 7.99
CA VAL A 156 10.17 -13.25 6.59
C VAL A 156 8.80 -13.92 6.53
N ILE A 157 7.82 -13.25 5.96
CA ILE A 157 6.44 -13.75 5.88
C ILE A 157 6.25 -14.53 4.59
N SER A 158 5.79 -15.76 4.73
CA SER A 158 5.46 -16.63 3.60
C SER A 158 4.28 -16.11 2.78
N PRO A 159 4.13 -16.50 1.50
CA PRO A 159 3.01 -16.07 0.68
C PRO A 159 1.68 -16.57 1.26
N VAL A 160 0.69 -15.68 1.25
CA VAL A 160 -0.70 -16.08 1.50
C VAL A 160 -1.30 -16.58 0.21
N LEU A 161 -1.93 -17.74 0.28
CA LEU A 161 -2.54 -18.39 -0.88
C LEU A 161 -4.06 -18.24 -0.85
N ASP A 162 -4.63 -18.11 -2.03
CA ASP A 162 -6.05 -18.18 -2.28
C ASP A 162 -6.30 -19.20 -3.41
N GLN A 163 -7.05 -20.26 -3.10
CA GLN A 163 -7.29 -21.38 -4.01
C GLN A 163 -5.99 -22.01 -4.58
N GLY A 164 -4.94 -22.07 -3.77
CA GLY A 164 -3.64 -22.64 -4.16
C GLY A 164 -2.71 -21.67 -4.90
N GLU A 165 -3.18 -20.47 -5.25
CA GLU A 165 -2.39 -19.44 -5.92
C GLU A 165 -2.02 -18.30 -4.96
N LYS A 166 -0.81 -17.74 -5.15
CA LYS A 166 -0.34 -16.59 -4.38
C LYS A 166 -1.24 -15.37 -4.59
N ILE A 167 -1.65 -14.74 -3.48
CA ILE A 167 -2.24 -13.40 -3.52
C ILE A 167 -1.15 -12.38 -3.83
N SER A 168 -1.35 -11.56 -4.87
CA SER A 168 -0.39 -10.53 -5.28
C SER A 168 -1.09 -9.33 -5.91
N SER A 169 -0.47 -8.14 -5.83
CA SER A 169 -0.99 -6.94 -6.52
C SER A 169 -1.14 -7.15 -8.03
N THR A 170 -0.30 -7.97 -8.66
CA THR A 170 -0.41 -8.28 -10.09
C THR A 170 -1.69 -9.06 -10.40
N ARG A 171 -1.99 -10.12 -9.64
CA ARG A 171 -3.24 -10.90 -9.80
C ARG A 171 -4.47 -10.03 -9.54
N ILE A 172 -4.40 -9.14 -8.55
CA ILE A 172 -5.51 -8.24 -8.23
C ILE A 172 -5.73 -7.22 -9.36
N ARG A 173 -4.67 -6.61 -9.91
CA ARG A 173 -4.79 -5.69 -11.06
C ARG A 173 -5.43 -6.37 -12.26
N GLN A 174 -5.02 -7.60 -12.55
CA GLN A 174 -5.63 -8.39 -13.62
C GLN A 174 -7.11 -8.63 -13.38
N ALA A 175 -7.51 -9.02 -12.15
CA ALA A 175 -8.92 -9.20 -11.80
C ALA A 175 -9.74 -7.90 -11.95
N VAL A 176 -9.17 -6.75 -11.59
CA VAL A 176 -9.81 -5.42 -11.79
C VAL A 176 -10.00 -5.14 -13.28
N LEU A 177 -8.92 -5.24 -14.08
CA LEU A 177 -8.94 -4.95 -15.51
C LEU A 177 -9.90 -5.86 -16.30
N GLU A 178 -10.17 -7.07 -15.80
CA GLU A 178 -11.14 -8.01 -16.38
C GLU A 178 -12.56 -7.87 -15.79
N GLY A 179 -12.81 -6.87 -14.95
CA GLY A 179 -14.12 -6.64 -14.32
C GLY A 179 -14.49 -7.64 -13.22
N ARG A 180 -13.54 -8.50 -12.80
CA ARG A 180 -13.75 -9.50 -11.73
C ARG A 180 -13.62 -8.85 -10.34
N VAL A 181 -14.41 -7.79 -10.10
CA VAL A 181 -14.33 -6.94 -8.90
C VAL A 181 -14.58 -7.72 -7.59
N LYS A 182 -15.40 -8.77 -7.62
CA LYS A 182 -15.64 -9.64 -6.46
C LYS A 182 -14.39 -10.43 -6.08
N GLU A 183 -13.65 -10.93 -7.07
CA GLU A 183 -12.37 -11.60 -6.83
C GLU A 183 -11.35 -10.60 -6.32
N ALA A 184 -11.21 -9.43 -6.94
CA ALA A 184 -10.32 -8.38 -6.49
C ALA A 184 -10.59 -8.00 -5.03
N ALA A 185 -11.84 -7.76 -4.64
CA ALA A 185 -12.24 -7.45 -3.27
C ALA A 185 -11.89 -8.58 -2.28
N ARG A 186 -12.12 -9.84 -2.67
CA ARG A 186 -11.77 -11.02 -1.86
C ARG A 186 -10.26 -11.11 -1.60
N LEU A 187 -9.44 -10.88 -2.62
CA LEU A 187 -7.98 -10.91 -2.51
C LEU A 187 -7.42 -9.71 -1.73
N LEU A 188 -8.05 -8.54 -1.88
CA LEU A 188 -7.72 -7.33 -1.11
C LEU A 188 -8.12 -7.47 0.35
N GLY A 189 -9.21 -8.19 0.66
CA GLY A 189 -9.84 -8.22 1.98
C GLY A 189 -10.66 -6.96 2.29
N HIS A 190 -10.93 -6.13 1.28
CA HIS A 190 -11.78 -4.94 1.33
C HIS A 190 -12.32 -4.62 -0.07
N PRO A 191 -13.41 -3.84 -0.20
CA PRO A 191 -13.92 -3.42 -1.50
C PRO A 191 -12.89 -2.61 -2.30
N LEU A 192 -12.96 -2.73 -3.64
CA LEU A 192 -12.27 -1.80 -4.52
C LEU A 192 -12.96 -0.43 -4.41
N SER A 193 -12.18 0.63 -4.24
CA SER A 193 -12.69 2.00 -4.12
C SER A 193 -12.04 2.92 -5.15
N SER A 194 -12.79 3.93 -5.60
CA SER A 194 -12.27 5.04 -6.40
C SER A 194 -13.02 6.30 -6.02
N ARG A 195 -12.35 7.45 -6.10
CA ARG A 195 -12.93 8.75 -5.81
C ARG A 195 -13.05 9.58 -7.08
N GLY A 196 -14.08 10.40 -7.13
CA GLY A 196 -14.32 11.27 -8.27
C GLY A 196 -15.09 12.52 -7.89
N ILE A 197 -15.09 13.46 -8.79
CA ILE A 197 -15.97 14.65 -8.73
C ILE A 197 -17.12 14.49 -9.70
N VAL A 198 -18.29 15.00 -9.31
CA VAL A 198 -19.45 15.02 -10.21
C VAL A 198 -19.23 16.10 -11.26
N VAL A 199 -19.29 15.69 -12.53
CA VAL A 199 -19.12 16.58 -13.68
C VAL A 199 -20.39 16.63 -14.52
N HIS A 200 -20.54 17.70 -15.33
CA HIS A 200 -21.62 17.78 -16.28
C HIS A 200 -21.47 16.74 -17.39
N GLY A 201 -22.57 16.04 -17.70
CA GLY A 201 -22.70 15.16 -18.84
C GLY A 201 -23.89 15.54 -19.69
N ASP A 202 -24.25 14.70 -20.65
CA ASP A 202 -25.32 14.98 -21.63
C ASP A 202 -26.74 15.07 -21.04
N ALA A 203 -26.90 14.82 -19.76
CA ALA A 203 -28.17 14.83 -19.03
C ALA A 203 -29.26 13.90 -19.62
N ARG A 204 -28.91 12.92 -20.44
CA ARG A 204 -29.84 12.01 -21.14
C ARG A 204 -30.73 11.25 -20.16
N GLY A 205 -30.20 10.84 -19.01
CA GLY A 205 -30.96 10.15 -17.97
C GLY A 205 -32.19 10.92 -17.48
N ARG A 206 -32.14 12.26 -17.45
CA ARG A 206 -33.29 13.09 -17.05
C ARG A 206 -34.46 12.97 -18.01
N THR A 207 -34.21 12.80 -19.32
CA THR A 207 -35.25 12.71 -20.33
C THR A 207 -36.03 11.41 -20.27
N ILE A 208 -35.46 10.36 -19.66
CA ILE A 208 -36.05 9.03 -19.50
C ILE A 208 -36.43 8.70 -18.05
N GLY A 209 -36.41 9.71 -17.15
CA GLY A 209 -36.79 9.54 -15.74
C GLY A 209 -35.73 8.91 -14.83
N TYR A 210 -34.51 8.68 -15.33
CA TYR A 210 -33.37 8.10 -14.57
C TYR A 210 -32.16 9.05 -14.57
N PRO A 211 -32.19 10.11 -13.75
CA PRO A 211 -31.06 11.03 -13.67
C PRO A 211 -29.79 10.31 -13.19
N THR A 212 -28.69 10.54 -13.89
CA THR A 212 -27.37 9.97 -13.59
C THR A 212 -26.39 11.05 -13.19
N ALA A 213 -25.40 10.68 -12.37
CA ALA A 213 -24.23 11.49 -12.07
C ALA A 213 -23.04 10.96 -12.90
N ASN A 214 -22.37 11.85 -13.62
CA ASN A 214 -21.10 11.52 -14.26
C ASN A 214 -19.96 11.83 -13.29
N LEU A 215 -19.05 10.88 -13.09
CA LEU A 215 -17.92 11.00 -12.19
C LEU A 215 -16.63 11.09 -12.99
N ALA A 216 -15.84 12.12 -12.78
CA ALA A 216 -14.46 12.19 -13.24
C ALA A 216 -13.55 11.70 -12.11
N PRO A 217 -12.77 10.62 -12.31
CA PRO A 217 -11.83 10.13 -11.30
C PRO A 217 -10.80 11.21 -10.95
N ILE A 218 -10.50 11.35 -9.67
CA ILE A 218 -9.47 12.29 -9.17
C ILE A 218 -8.19 11.55 -8.74
N ASP A 219 -8.29 10.26 -8.48
CA ASP A 219 -7.15 9.43 -8.14
C ASP A 219 -6.66 8.64 -9.34
N ARG A 220 -5.36 8.32 -9.32
CA ARG A 220 -4.75 7.41 -10.28
C ARG A 220 -4.93 5.97 -9.83
N THR A 221 -6.19 5.51 -9.81
CA THR A 221 -6.52 4.13 -9.43
C THR A 221 -6.94 3.31 -10.63
N TYR A 222 -6.69 2.00 -10.55
CA TYR A 222 -7.24 1.05 -11.51
C TYR A 222 -8.76 1.05 -11.44
N LEU A 223 -9.40 1.24 -12.59
CA LEU A 223 -10.84 1.08 -12.74
C LEU A 223 -11.15 -0.28 -13.39
N PRO A 224 -12.29 -0.90 -13.08
CA PRO A 224 -12.70 -2.13 -13.74
C PRO A 224 -13.02 -1.88 -15.23
N SER A 225 -12.98 -2.95 -16.04
CA SER A 225 -13.43 -2.88 -17.44
C SER A 225 -14.89 -2.40 -17.55
N ASP A 226 -15.27 -1.96 -18.75
CA ASP A 226 -16.66 -1.58 -19.04
C ASP A 226 -17.64 -2.68 -18.61
N GLY A 227 -18.68 -2.27 -17.90
CA GLY A 227 -19.64 -3.19 -17.32
C GLY A 227 -20.65 -2.48 -16.42
N VAL A 228 -21.56 -3.23 -15.82
CA VAL A 228 -22.51 -2.72 -14.84
C VAL A 228 -22.17 -3.28 -13.47
N TYR A 229 -21.91 -2.38 -12.52
CA TYR A 229 -21.46 -2.71 -11.17
C TYR A 229 -22.44 -2.18 -10.14
N VAL A 230 -22.71 -2.99 -9.12
CA VAL A 230 -23.37 -2.50 -7.90
C VAL A 230 -22.32 -1.80 -7.06
N VAL A 231 -22.60 -0.57 -6.66
CA VAL A 231 -21.69 0.28 -5.91
C VAL A 231 -22.36 0.86 -4.67
N ASP A 232 -21.56 1.07 -3.64
CA ASP A 232 -21.92 1.94 -2.53
C ASP A 232 -21.17 3.27 -2.73
N VAL A 233 -21.89 4.39 -2.68
CA VAL A 233 -21.36 5.72 -2.94
C VAL A 233 -21.45 6.56 -1.65
N ASP A 234 -20.31 6.95 -1.12
CA ASP A 234 -20.26 7.87 0.02
C ASP A 234 -20.27 9.32 -0.49
N PHE A 235 -21.30 10.04 -0.13
CA PHE A 235 -21.47 11.44 -0.50
C PHE A 235 -21.94 12.28 0.69
N LYS A 236 -21.16 13.30 1.06
CA LYS A 236 -21.46 14.19 2.19
C LYS A 236 -21.78 13.46 3.51
N GLY A 237 -21.06 12.37 3.78
CA GLY A 237 -21.22 11.60 5.01
C GLY A 237 -22.40 10.63 5.03
N GLN A 238 -23.06 10.43 3.89
CA GLN A 238 -24.12 9.44 3.71
C GLN A 238 -23.72 8.43 2.64
N THR A 239 -24.05 7.15 2.83
CA THR A 239 -23.82 6.08 1.88
C THR A 239 -25.09 5.77 1.09
N TYR A 240 -24.95 5.76 -0.23
CA TYR A 240 -26.03 5.44 -1.17
C TYR A 240 -25.66 4.19 -1.97
N ARG A 241 -26.62 3.28 -2.10
CA ARG A 241 -26.46 2.15 -3.01
C ARG A 241 -26.91 2.52 -4.41
N GLY A 242 -26.11 2.17 -5.41
CA GLY A 242 -26.36 2.51 -6.80
C GLY A 242 -25.77 1.51 -7.77
N MET A 243 -25.85 1.87 -9.05
CA MET A 243 -25.19 1.18 -10.15
C MET A 243 -24.28 2.14 -10.88
N ALA A 244 -23.10 1.66 -11.27
CA ALA A 244 -22.14 2.38 -12.12
C ALA A 244 -21.92 1.58 -13.40
N SER A 245 -21.68 2.29 -14.50
CA SER A 245 -21.32 1.71 -15.80
C SER A 245 -20.22 2.54 -16.47
#